data_b80f2be3894aaefcb7d3e3943488652d
#
_entry.id   b80f2be3894aaefcb7d3e3943488652d
#
_cell.length_a   1.000
_cell.length_b   1.000
_cell.length_c   1.000
_cell.angle_alpha   90.00
_cell.angle_beta   90.00
_cell.angle_gamma   90.00
#
_symmetry.space_group_name_H-M   'P 1'
#
loop_
_entity.id
_entity.type
_entity.pdbx_description
1 polymer ?
#
loop_
_entity_poly.entity_id
_entity_poly.type
_entity_poly.pdbx_seq_one_letter_code
_entity_poly.pdbx_strand_id
1 'polypeptide(L)'
;MKSSLALRVTLAFVLIVALTASLLGIYLYRAFVAEIVRRDDLQLLGKLRQVQIVLGRPGAAELLAAQPDFFRDTMSGQENSLVRIVAPDGAVLADINPAGERYPVPLDAGAAPGREAIAAWTARGGVPGRVVAGTARLGAAQVRVVVARAYGERTAMFARYRARILAACAIGALLAAALAALMLRRGLRPLRTVAEHAALVKPGTLARRLDIAEAPSELRPLVAGLNA
;
A
#
# COMPACT_ATOMS: atom_id res chain seq x y z
N MET A 1 -27.46 -21.44 -24.97
CA MET A 1 -26.11 -21.19 -25.51
C MET A 1 -25.11 -22.07 -24.75
N LYS A 2 -24.63 -23.18 -25.35
CA LYS A 2 -23.63 -24.05 -24.70
C LYS A 2 -22.27 -23.34 -24.75
N SER A 3 -21.80 -22.84 -23.60
CA SER A 3 -20.47 -22.22 -23.50
C SER A 3 -19.41 -23.25 -23.91
N SER A 4 -18.57 -22.92 -24.91
CA SER A 4 -17.50 -23.81 -25.37
C SER A 4 -16.53 -24.11 -24.19
N LEU A 5 -15.99 -25.32 -24.11
CA LEU A 5 -15.00 -25.72 -23.11
C LEU A 5 -13.86 -24.71 -23.04
N ALA A 6 -13.42 -24.22 -24.20
CA ALA A 6 -12.42 -23.18 -24.33
C ALA A 6 -12.76 -21.91 -23.53
N LEU A 7 -14.00 -21.44 -23.60
CA LEU A 7 -14.43 -20.23 -22.87
C LEU A 7 -14.39 -20.45 -21.36
N ARG A 8 -14.80 -21.63 -20.87
CA ARG A 8 -14.79 -21.95 -19.44
C ARG A 8 -13.37 -22.00 -18.89
N VAL A 9 -12.44 -22.63 -19.63
CA VAL A 9 -11.01 -22.72 -19.23
C VAL A 9 -10.36 -21.34 -19.24
N THR A 10 -10.62 -20.52 -20.29
CA THR A 10 -10.10 -19.15 -20.34
C THR A 10 -10.65 -18.30 -19.18
N LEU A 11 -11.95 -18.37 -18.88
CA LEU A 11 -12.56 -17.67 -17.77
C LEU A 11 -11.98 -18.08 -16.41
N ALA A 12 -11.79 -19.39 -16.19
CA ALA A 12 -11.18 -19.90 -14.96
C ALA A 12 -9.74 -19.38 -14.81
N PHE A 13 -8.95 -19.42 -15.87
CA PHE A 13 -7.57 -18.91 -15.85
C PHE A 13 -7.52 -17.41 -15.57
N VAL A 14 -8.35 -16.62 -16.25
CA VAL A 14 -8.45 -15.17 -16.02
C VAL A 14 -8.85 -14.86 -14.59
N LEU A 15 -9.81 -15.61 -14.03
CA LEU A 15 -10.24 -15.44 -12.65
C LEU A 15 -9.09 -15.72 -11.66
N ILE A 16 -8.34 -16.79 -11.87
CA ILE A 16 -7.18 -17.15 -11.02
C ILE A 16 -6.12 -16.05 -11.09
N VAL A 17 -5.77 -15.59 -12.30
CA VAL A 17 -4.78 -14.52 -12.47
C VAL A 17 -5.26 -13.21 -11.85
N ALA A 18 -6.52 -12.83 -12.06
CA ALA A 18 -7.08 -11.63 -11.47
C ALA A 18 -7.12 -11.69 -9.93
N LEU A 19 -7.48 -12.84 -9.37
CA LEU A 19 -7.50 -13.06 -7.93
C LEU A 19 -6.11 -12.98 -7.33
N THR A 20 -5.14 -13.68 -7.90
CA THR A 20 -3.74 -13.67 -7.42
C THR A 20 -3.11 -12.28 -7.54
N ALA A 21 -3.31 -11.59 -8.66
CA ALA A 21 -2.83 -10.22 -8.85
C ALA A 21 -3.48 -9.24 -7.85
N SER A 22 -4.78 -9.38 -7.58
CA SER A 22 -5.49 -8.55 -6.60
C SER A 22 -5.00 -8.78 -5.18
N LEU A 23 -4.82 -10.04 -4.77
CA LEU A 23 -4.29 -10.39 -3.44
C LEU A 23 -2.87 -9.84 -3.26
N LEU A 24 -2.01 -10.01 -4.26
CA LEU A 24 -0.65 -9.48 -4.23
C LEU A 24 -0.66 -7.95 -4.17
N GLY A 25 -1.49 -7.29 -4.96
CA GLY A 25 -1.64 -5.83 -4.96
C GLY A 25 -2.11 -5.28 -3.60
N ILE A 26 -3.09 -5.93 -2.96
CA ILE A 26 -3.56 -5.58 -1.62
C ILE A 26 -2.45 -5.78 -0.59
N TYR A 27 -1.73 -6.89 -0.64
CA TYR A 27 -0.62 -7.16 0.26
C TYR A 27 0.48 -6.12 0.15
N LEU A 28 0.95 -5.83 -1.07
CA LEU A 28 1.98 -4.82 -1.32
C LEU A 28 1.55 -3.42 -0.88
N TYR A 29 0.31 -3.04 -1.15
CA TYR A 29 -0.24 -1.77 -0.70
C TYR A 29 -0.25 -1.65 0.83
N ARG A 30 -0.73 -2.70 1.53
CA ARG A 30 -0.75 -2.72 3.00
C ARG A 30 0.66 -2.69 3.59
N ALA A 31 1.59 -3.45 3.03
CA ALA A 31 2.99 -3.46 3.46
C ALA A 31 3.63 -2.08 3.28
N PHE A 32 3.40 -1.43 2.14
CA PHE A 32 3.89 -0.08 1.85
C PHE A 32 3.33 0.96 2.84
N VAL A 33 2.01 0.96 3.08
CA VAL A 33 1.38 1.88 4.03
C VAL A 33 1.92 1.66 5.44
N ALA A 34 2.05 0.41 5.87
CA ALA A 34 2.58 0.06 7.20
C ALA A 34 4.03 0.55 7.37
N GLU A 35 4.88 0.40 6.34
CA GLU A 35 6.26 0.87 6.39
C GLU A 35 6.35 2.40 6.46
N ILE A 36 5.51 3.12 5.71
CA ILE A 36 5.46 4.58 5.78
C ILE A 36 5.03 5.03 7.18
N VAL A 37 3.96 4.44 7.73
CA VAL A 37 3.49 4.77 9.09
C VAL A 37 4.58 4.48 10.12
N ARG A 38 5.30 3.37 9.99
CA ARG A 38 6.42 3.03 10.87
C ARG A 38 7.53 4.08 10.84
N ARG A 39 7.91 4.54 9.65
CA ARG A 39 8.93 5.60 9.49
C ARG A 39 8.46 6.91 10.10
N ASP A 40 7.19 7.24 9.96
CA ASP A 40 6.59 8.43 10.55
C ASP A 40 6.62 8.41 12.06
N ASP A 41 6.25 7.28 12.64
CA ASP A 41 6.32 7.08 14.09
C ASP A 41 7.76 7.29 14.60
N LEU A 42 8.76 6.73 13.90
CA LEU A 42 10.16 6.92 14.25
C LEU A 42 10.62 8.38 14.12
N GLN A 43 10.18 9.08 13.08
CA GLN A 43 10.48 10.50 12.89
C GLN A 43 9.86 11.35 14.01
N LEU A 44 8.61 11.03 14.39
CA LEU A 44 7.92 11.73 15.47
C LEU A 44 8.64 11.55 16.81
N LEU A 45 9.04 10.33 17.14
CA LEU A 45 9.85 10.04 18.33
C LEU A 45 11.23 10.71 18.28
N GLY A 46 11.87 10.71 17.11
CA GLY A 46 13.14 11.41 16.89
C GLY A 46 13.02 12.90 17.15
N LYS A 47 11.93 13.52 16.66
CA LYS A 47 11.65 14.94 16.89
C LYS A 47 11.41 15.23 18.39
N LEU A 48 10.61 14.39 19.07
CA LEU A 48 10.40 14.50 20.50
C LEU A 48 11.74 14.47 21.26
N ARG A 49 12.60 13.46 20.96
CA ARG A 49 13.92 13.33 21.58
C ARG A 49 14.82 14.55 21.29
N GLN A 50 14.78 15.08 20.07
CA GLN A 50 15.51 16.31 19.72
C GLN A 50 15.08 17.48 20.58
N VAL A 51 13.77 17.68 20.76
CA VAL A 51 13.23 18.75 21.63
C VAL A 51 13.65 18.54 23.08
N GLN A 52 13.56 17.31 23.59
CA GLN A 52 14.00 16.96 24.96
C GLN A 52 15.48 17.29 25.19
N ILE A 53 16.36 16.97 24.22
CA ILE A 53 17.80 17.27 24.31
C ILE A 53 18.04 18.77 24.32
N VAL A 54 17.35 19.53 23.48
CA VAL A 54 17.51 20.99 23.43
C VAL A 54 17.05 21.64 24.73
N LEU A 55 15.91 21.21 25.27
CA LEU A 55 15.39 21.70 26.55
C LEU A 55 16.28 21.35 27.75
N GLY A 56 16.97 20.22 27.68
CA GLY A 56 17.90 19.78 28.72
C GLY A 56 19.26 20.52 28.75
N ARG A 57 19.53 21.39 27.78
CA ARG A 57 20.79 22.17 27.73
C ARG A 57 20.79 23.30 28.79
N PRO A 58 21.95 23.61 29.40
CA PRO A 58 22.09 24.79 30.22
C PRO A 58 21.69 26.05 29.46
N GLY A 59 20.97 26.95 30.12
CA GLY A 59 20.50 28.19 29.50
C GLY A 59 19.25 28.05 28.60
N ALA A 60 18.69 26.85 28.43
CA ALA A 60 17.51 26.65 27.58
C ALA A 60 16.26 27.36 28.13
N ALA A 61 16.11 27.48 29.43
CA ALA A 61 15.00 28.17 30.05
C ALA A 61 15.08 29.67 29.81
N GLU A 62 16.24 30.26 29.95
CA GLU A 62 16.50 31.69 29.68
C GLU A 62 16.33 32.01 28.20
N LEU A 63 16.80 31.11 27.32
CA LEU A 63 16.65 31.28 25.87
C LEU A 63 15.18 31.22 25.44
N LEU A 64 14.41 30.28 26.00
CA LEU A 64 12.98 30.15 25.73
C LEU A 64 12.20 31.39 26.18
N ALA A 65 12.58 31.97 27.35
CA ALA A 65 11.94 33.16 27.88
C ALA A 65 12.35 34.44 27.12
N ALA A 66 13.65 34.57 26.75
CA ALA A 66 14.18 35.77 26.12
C ALA A 66 13.95 35.83 24.61
N GLN A 67 13.94 34.71 23.92
CA GLN A 67 13.85 34.61 22.46
C GLN A 67 12.92 33.49 22.00
N PRO A 68 11.61 33.60 22.24
CA PRO A 68 10.64 32.56 21.87
C PRO A 68 10.57 32.33 20.35
N ASP A 69 10.82 33.38 19.55
CA ASP A 69 10.82 33.25 18.08
C ASP A 69 12.03 32.46 17.56
N PHE A 70 13.22 32.69 18.11
CA PHE A 70 14.39 31.87 17.78
C PHE A 70 14.17 30.40 18.11
N PHE A 71 13.56 30.12 19.25
CA PHE A 71 13.20 28.75 19.63
C PHE A 71 12.17 28.15 18.64
N ARG A 72 11.18 28.95 18.26
CA ARG A 72 10.20 28.57 17.25
C ARG A 72 10.85 28.23 15.94
N ASP A 73 11.70 29.07 15.40
CA ASP A 73 12.39 28.90 14.12
C ASP A 73 13.31 27.68 14.14
N THR A 74 14.04 27.47 15.21
CA THR A 74 14.92 26.31 15.40
C THR A 74 14.13 25.00 15.45
N MET A 75 12.92 25.02 16.01
CA MET A 75 12.07 23.83 16.18
C MET A 75 11.10 23.59 15.03
N SER A 76 10.75 24.62 14.25
CA SER A 76 9.80 24.53 13.15
C SER A 76 10.34 23.91 11.86
N GLY A 77 11.61 23.52 11.82
CA GLY A 77 12.36 23.04 10.62
C GLY A 77 11.78 21.85 9.83
N GLN A 78 10.55 21.47 10.05
CA GLN A 78 9.77 20.58 9.19
C GLN A 78 8.34 21.13 9.10
N GLU A 79 7.91 21.45 7.90
CA GLU A 79 6.53 21.79 7.58
C GLU A 79 5.56 20.76 8.18
N ASN A 80 4.52 21.22 8.86
CA ASN A 80 3.48 20.42 9.52
C ASN A 80 3.85 19.72 10.85
N SER A 81 5.00 20.00 11.46
CA SER A 81 5.29 19.54 12.81
C SER A 81 4.77 20.55 13.84
N LEU A 82 3.97 20.05 14.77
CA LEU A 82 3.39 20.82 15.87
C LEU A 82 4.15 20.45 17.13
N VAL A 83 4.62 21.47 17.88
CA VAL A 83 5.34 21.24 19.15
C VAL A 83 4.74 22.13 20.23
N ARG A 84 4.31 21.54 21.34
CA ARG A 84 3.82 22.27 22.51
C ARG A 84 4.61 21.88 23.74
N ILE A 85 5.04 22.87 24.49
CA ILE A 85 5.75 22.69 25.77
C ILE A 85 4.83 23.21 26.87
N VAL A 86 4.54 22.35 27.83
CA VAL A 86 3.61 22.64 28.92
C VAL A 86 4.34 22.49 30.26
N ALA A 87 4.26 23.50 31.08
CA ALA A 87 4.79 23.51 32.44
C ALA A 87 4.01 22.56 33.35
N PRO A 88 4.54 22.19 34.54
CA PRO A 88 3.85 21.31 35.48
C PRO A 88 2.51 21.85 35.99
N ASP A 89 2.36 23.17 36.03
CA ASP A 89 1.12 23.89 36.41
C ASP A 89 0.08 23.97 35.26
N GLY A 90 0.42 23.41 34.09
CA GLY A 90 -0.43 23.44 32.91
C GLY A 90 -0.26 24.68 32.01
N ALA A 91 0.61 25.64 32.39
CA ALA A 91 0.89 26.81 31.56
C ALA A 91 1.61 26.38 30.26
N VAL A 92 1.20 26.96 29.13
CA VAL A 92 1.85 26.72 27.84
C VAL A 92 3.06 27.64 27.72
N LEU A 93 4.25 27.07 27.77
CA LEU A 93 5.52 27.79 27.65
C LEU A 93 5.85 28.11 26.18
N ALA A 94 5.53 27.21 25.28
CA ALA A 94 5.69 27.42 23.85
C ALA A 94 4.65 26.58 23.09
N ASP A 95 4.10 27.16 22.01
CA ASP A 95 3.18 26.48 21.10
C ASP A 95 3.58 26.81 19.66
N ILE A 96 4.23 25.86 19.00
CA ILE A 96 4.64 25.95 17.61
C ILE A 96 3.56 25.25 16.80
N ASN A 97 2.57 25.98 16.38
CA ASN A 97 1.39 25.49 15.69
C ASN A 97 0.95 26.48 14.59
N PRO A 98 1.69 26.57 13.49
CA PRO A 98 1.46 27.56 12.44
C PRO A 98 0.07 27.44 11.80
N ALA A 99 -0.49 26.24 11.77
CA ALA A 99 -1.82 25.97 11.19
C ALA A 99 -2.98 26.17 12.20
N GLY A 100 -2.71 26.45 13.46
CA GLY A 100 -3.72 26.56 14.51
C GLY A 100 -4.54 25.28 14.73
N GLU A 101 -3.92 24.11 14.51
CA GLU A 101 -4.57 22.82 14.66
C GLU A 101 -4.86 22.50 16.14
N ARG A 102 -6.01 21.85 16.37
CA ARG A 102 -6.34 21.31 17.68
C ARG A 102 -5.98 19.85 17.72
N TYR A 103 -5.09 19.46 18.61
CA TYR A 103 -4.68 18.08 18.81
C TYR A 103 -4.75 17.69 20.28
N PRO A 104 -5.02 16.40 20.59
CA PRO A 104 -5.09 15.93 21.96
C PRO A 104 -3.71 16.01 22.60
N VAL A 105 -3.68 16.30 23.88
CA VAL A 105 -2.47 16.19 24.70
C VAL A 105 -2.54 14.84 25.41
N PRO A 106 -1.71 13.84 25.02
CA PRO A 106 -1.68 12.57 25.72
C PRO A 106 -1.33 12.75 27.20
N LEU A 107 -2.07 12.07 28.08
CA LEU A 107 -1.86 12.17 29.52
C LEU A 107 -0.60 11.40 29.97
N ASP A 108 -0.33 10.30 29.30
CA ASP A 108 0.84 9.45 29.59
C ASP A 108 2.07 10.01 28.86
N ALA A 109 2.88 10.74 29.59
CA ALA A 109 4.13 11.30 29.11
C ALA A 109 5.29 10.65 29.86
N GLY A 110 5.86 9.60 29.29
CA GLY A 110 7.09 9.00 29.80
C GLY A 110 8.33 9.83 29.44
N ALA A 111 9.44 9.59 30.12
CA ALA A 111 10.72 10.25 29.79
C ALA A 111 11.24 9.79 28.41
N ALA A 112 10.98 8.54 28.02
CA ALA A 112 11.36 7.98 26.72
C ALA A 112 10.21 7.12 26.18
N PRO A 113 9.15 7.75 25.63
CA PRO A 113 8.01 7.00 25.12
C PRO A 113 8.42 6.18 23.90
N GLY A 114 7.85 4.98 23.80
CA GLY A 114 7.96 4.12 22.64
C GLY A 114 6.87 4.39 21.61
N ARG A 115 6.77 3.53 20.60
CA ARG A 115 5.76 3.64 19.53
C ARG A 115 4.32 3.45 20.04
N GLU A 116 4.16 2.69 21.11
CA GLU A 116 2.89 2.41 21.80
C GLU A 116 2.26 3.67 22.41
N ALA A 117 3.09 4.67 22.75
CA ALA A 117 2.63 5.96 23.27
C ALA A 117 2.15 6.93 22.17
N ILE A 118 2.29 6.56 20.91
CA ILE A 118 1.84 7.40 19.79
C ILE A 118 0.35 7.22 19.58
N ALA A 119 -0.42 8.29 19.81
CA ALA A 119 -1.84 8.31 19.58
C ALA A 119 -2.18 8.80 18.16
N ALA A 120 -3.25 8.24 17.58
CA ALA A 120 -3.83 8.76 16.36
C ALA A 120 -4.79 9.90 16.68
N TRP A 121 -4.85 10.92 15.83
CA TRP A 121 -5.83 12.00 15.90
C TRP A 121 -6.22 12.46 14.50
N THR A 122 -7.24 13.29 14.40
CA THR A 122 -7.72 13.83 13.12
C THR A 122 -7.63 15.33 13.17
N ALA A 123 -6.86 15.92 12.25
CA ALA A 123 -6.73 17.36 12.06
C ALA A 123 -7.93 17.93 11.30
N ARG A 124 -7.98 19.26 11.14
CA ARG A 124 -9.02 19.94 10.36
C ARG A 124 -9.13 19.33 8.96
N GLY A 125 -10.34 19.23 8.44
CA GLY A 125 -10.60 18.64 7.12
C GLY A 125 -10.49 17.11 7.06
N GLY A 126 -10.47 16.41 8.21
CA GLY A 126 -10.43 14.95 8.24
C GLY A 126 -9.03 14.35 7.97
N VAL A 127 -7.98 15.18 8.04
CA VAL A 127 -6.61 14.77 7.80
C VAL A 127 -6.10 13.90 8.97
N PRO A 128 -5.59 12.68 8.71
CA PRO A 128 -5.04 11.84 9.78
C PRO A 128 -3.75 12.46 10.32
N GLY A 129 -3.59 12.39 11.64
CA GLY A 129 -2.42 12.87 12.38
C GLY A 129 -1.95 11.86 13.41
N ARG A 130 -0.75 12.07 13.89
CA ARG A 130 -0.13 11.32 14.98
C ARG A 130 0.39 12.29 16.02
N VAL A 131 0.28 11.93 17.29
CA VAL A 131 0.73 12.75 18.43
C VAL A 131 1.41 11.87 19.45
N VAL A 132 2.48 12.40 20.06
CA VAL A 132 3.18 11.76 21.16
C VAL A 132 3.52 12.82 22.21
N ALA A 133 3.49 12.44 23.47
CA ALA A 133 3.94 13.27 24.58
C ALA A 133 5.12 12.60 25.29
N GLY A 134 6.01 13.43 25.82
CA GLY A 134 7.12 12.99 26.67
C GLY A 134 7.45 14.07 27.68
N THR A 135 8.25 13.73 28.69
CA THR A 135 8.75 14.68 29.68
C THR A 135 10.16 15.12 29.34
N ALA A 136 10.48 16.38 29.57
CA ALA A 136 11.82 16.94 29.42
C ALA A 136 12.21 17.72 30.69
N ARG A 137 13.49 17.91 30.88
CA ARG A 137 14.01 18.79 31.95
C ARG A 137 14.24 20.18 31.34
N LEU A 138 13.72 21.20 31.98
CA LEU A 138 13.94 22.61 31.63
C LEU A 138 14.43 23.34 32.87
N GLY A 139 15.75 23.53 33.01
CA GLY A 139 16.35 23.99 34.24
C GLY A 139 16.08 23.01 35.38
N ALA A 140 15.47 23.49 36.49
CA ALA A 140 15.07 22.67 37.63
C ALA A 140 13.68 22.02 37.46
N ALA A 141 12.88 22.45 36.49
CA ALA A 141 11.51 22.00 36.29
C ALA A 141 11.44 20.82 35.29
N GLN A 142 10.46 19.95 35.50
CA GLN A 142 10.09 18.91 34.53
C GLN A 142 8.90 19.42 33.72
N VAL A 143 9.06 19.54 32.42
CA VAL A 143 8.04 20.01 31.52
C VAL A 143 7.52 18.88 30.62
N ARG A 144 6.29 19.00 30.16
CA ARG A 144 5.71 18.08 29.18
C ARG A 144 5.92 18.64 27.78
N VAL A 145 6.45 17.81 26.90
CA VAL A 145 6.64 18.11 25.47
C VAL A 145 5.66 17.28 24.68
N VAL A 146 4.84 17.92 23.89
CA VAL A 146 3.90 17.26 22.97
C VAL A 146 4.35 17.55 21.56
N VAL A 147 4.54 16.50 20.77
CA VAL A 147 4.86 16.61 19.35
C VAL A 147 3.75 15.96 18.55
N ALA A 148 3.18 16.68 17.61
CA ALA A 148 2.13 16.17 16.73
C ALA A 148 2.49 16.48 15.27
N ARG A 149 1.94 15.68 14.35
CA ARG A 149 2.08 15.89 12.91
C ARG A 149 0.82 15.46 12.18
N ALA A 150 0.34 16.34 11.28
CA ALA A 150 -0.75 16.03 10.35
C ALA A 150 -0.18 15.61 8.99
N TYR A 151 -0.83 14.63 8.34
CA TYR A 151 -0.32 13.98 7.13
C TYR A 151 -1.21 14.22 5.89
N GLY A 152 -1.64 15.46 5.66
CA GLY A 152 -2.56 15.83 4.58
C GLY A 152 -2.07 15.44 3.17
N GLU A 153 -0.82 15.69 2.87
CA GLU A 153 -0.26 15.39 1.55
C GLU A 153 -0.21 13.89 1.25
N ARG A 154 -0.14 13.06 2.29
CA ARG A 154 -0.04 11.60 2.15
C ARG A 154 -1.34 10.94 1.76
N THR A 155 -2.48 11.48 2.16
CA THR A 155 -3.78 10.94 1.77
C THR A 155 -3.95 10.96 0.25
N ALA A 156 -3.57 12.06 -0.39
CA ALA A 156 -3.57 12.18 -1.84
C ALA A 156 -2.53 11.27 -2.51
N MET A 157 -1.35 11.12 -1.89
CA MET A 157 -0.32 10.20 -2.38
C MET A 157 -0.79 8.75 -2.30
N PHE A 158 -1.37 8.30 -1.19
CA PHE A 158 -1.91 6.95 -1.03
C PHE A 158 -3.04 6.67 -2.02
N ALA A 159 -3.94 7.62 -2.25
CA ALA A 159 -4.99 7.48 -3.25
C ALA A 159 -4.43 7.27 -4.66
N ARG A 160 -3.42 8.06 -5.05
CA ARG A 160 -2.73 7.90 -6.35
C ARG A 160 -2.00 6.57 -6.47
N TYR A 161 -1.33 6.13 -5.41
CA TYR A 161 -0.64 4.82 -5.39
C TYR A 161 -1.62 3.66 -5.52
N ARG A 162 -2.73 3.71 -4.78
CA ARG A 162 -3.81 2.73 -4.89
C ARG A 162 -4.36 2.65 -6.32
N ALA A 163 -4.64 3.79 -6.94
CA ALA A 163 -5.11 3.83 -8.33
C ALA A 163 -4.11 3.22 -9.32
N ARG A 164 -2.80 3.51 -9.14
CA ARG A 164 -1.74 2.93 -9.99
C ARG A 164 -1.62 1.42 -9.82
N ILE A 165 -1.69 0.91 -8.60
CA ILE A 165 -1.65 -0.54 -8.33
C ILE A 165 -2.86 -1.22 -8.97
N LEU A 166 -4.06 -0.67 -8.78
CA LEU A 166 -5.28 -1.22 -9.41
C LEU A 166 -5.20 -1.21 -10.94
N ALA A 167 -4.70 -0.12 -11.53
CA ALA A 167 -4.48 -0.04 -12.98
C ALA A 167 -3.48 -1.08 -13.47
N ALA A 168 -2.35 -1.26 -12.77
CA ALA A 168 -1.34 -2.26 -13.12
C ALA A 168 -1.91 -3.69 -13.03
N CYS A 169 -2.68 -4.00 -11.97
CA CYS A 169 -3.35 -5.29 -11.82
C CYS A 169 -4.37 -5.53 -12.94
N ALA A 170 -5.17 -4.52 -13.31
CA ALA A 170 -6.14 -4.62 -14.39
C ALA A 170 -5.47 -4.85 -15.75
N ILE A 171 -4.41 -4.10 -16.06
CA ILE A 171 -3.64 -4.28 -17.30
C ILE A 171 -3.02 -5.67 -17.34
N GLY A 172 -2.40 -6.12 -16.24
CA GLY A 172 -1.82 -7.47 -16.15
C GLY A 172 -2.85 -8.58 -16.36
N ALA A 173 -4.04 -8.45 -15.76
CA ALA A 173 -5.14 -9.40 -15.94
C ALA A 173 -5.65 -9.40 -17.38
N LEU A 174 -5.78 -8.24 -18.04
CA LEU A 174 -6.19 -8.14 -19.44
C LEU A 174 -5.15 -8.78 -20.39
N LEU A 175 -3.87 -8.53 -20.16
CA LEU A 175 -2.78 -9.15 -20.94
C LEU A 175 -2.77 -10.67 -20.76
N ALA A 176 -2.91 -11.16 -19.55
CA ALA A 176 -2.98 -12.59 -19.26
C ALA A 176 -4.21 -13.22 -19.94
N ALA A 177 -5.36 -12.54 -19.91
CA ALA A 177 -6.57 -12.99 -20.60
C ALA A 177 -6.38 -13.07 -22.12
N ALA A 178 -5.77 -12.04 -22.72
CA ALA A 178 -5.49 -12.01 -24.15
C ALA A 178 -4.53 -13.12 -24.58
N LEU A 179 -3.43 -13.32 -23.80
CA LEU A 179 -2.47 -14.40 -24.05
C LEU A 179 -3.10 -15.79 -23.89
N ALA A 180 -3.89 -16.01 -22.84
CA ALA A 180 -4.60 -17.27 -22.64
C ALA A 180 -5.58 -17.55 -23.79
N ALA A 181 -6.35 -16.57 -24.21
CA ALA A 181 -7.28 -16.68 -25.34
C ALA A 181 -6.55 -17.00 -26.66
N LEU A 182 -5.40 -16.35 -26.89
CA LEU A 182 -4.58 -16.59 -28.08
C LEU A 182 -3.99 -18.01 -28.08
N MET A 183 -3.41 -18.44 -26.96
CA MET A 183 -2.83 -19.78 -26.79
C MET A 183 -3.90 -20.87 -26.97
N LEU A 184 -5.08 -20.66 -26.37
CA LEU A 184 -6.17 -21.63 -26.46
C LEU A 184 -6.73 -21.72 -27.88
N ARG A 185 -6.89 -20.59 -28.56
CA ARG A 185 -7.33 -20.57 -29.98
C ARG A 185 -6.34 -21.27 -30.90
N ARG A 186 -5.02 -21.05 -30.70
CA ARG A 186 -3.98 -21.71 -31.49
C ARG A 186 -3.89 -23.18 -31.16
N GLY A 187 -3.92 -23.57 -29.87
CA GLY A 187 -3.80 -24.96 -29.44
C GLY A 187 -5.00 -25.83 -29.81
N LEU A 188 -6.22 -25.24 -29.89
CA LEU A 188 -7.43 -25.98 -30.28
C LEU A 188 -7.71 -25.98 -31.79
N ARG A 189 -6.94 -25.26 -32.58
CA ARG A 189 -7.10 -25.21 -34.05
C ARG A 189 -6.96 -26.59 -34.71
N PRO A 190 -5.93 -27.40 -34.38
CA PRO A 190 -5.79 -28.74 -34.95
C PRO A 190 -6.96 -29.66 -34.62
N LEU A 191 -7.47 -29.60 -33.37
CA LEU A 191 -8.64 -30.40 -32.95
C LEU A 191 -9.89 -30.08 -33.78
N ARG A 192 -10.07 -28.83 -34.12
CA ARG A 192 -11.21 -28.38 -34.91
C ARG A 192 -11.12 -28.88 -36.35
N THR A 193 -9.92 -28.89 -36.93
CA THR A 193 -9.67 -29.42 -38.24
C THR A 193 -9.92 -30.93 -38.31
N VAL A 194 -9.45 -31.68 -37.30
CA VAL A 194 -9.71 -33.15 -37.21
C VAL A 194 -11.19 -33.44 -37.02
N ALA A 195 -11.90 -32.66 -36.17
CA ALA A 195 -13.35 -32.83 -36.00
C ALA A 195 -14.17 -32.50 -37.25
N GLU A 196 -13.76 -31.49 -38.00
CA GLU A 196 -14.39 -31.11 -39.27
C GLU A 196 -14.18 -32.19 -40.36
N HIS A 197 -12.95 -32.76 -40.44
CA HIS A 197 -12.67 -33.86 -41.35
C HIS A 197 -13.40 -35.15 -40.95
N ALA A 198 -13.48 -35.47 -39.64
CA ALA A 198 -14.22 -36.62 -39.16
C ALA A 198 -15.73 -36.53 -39.43
N ALA A 199 -16.31 -35.30 -39.36
CA ALA A 199 -17.71 -35.07 -39.68
C ALA A 199 -18.07 -35.20 -41.19
N LEU A 200 -17.07 -35.11 -42.08
CA LEU A 200 -17.21 -35.25 -43.53
C LEU A 200 -17.08 -36.72 -44.01
N VAL A 201 -16.66 -37.64 -43.13
CA VAL A 201 -16.59 -39.08 -43.45
C VAL A 201 -18.02 -39.64 -43.42
N LYS A 202 -18.63 -39.75 -44.59
CA LYS A 202 -19.89 -40.50 -44.80
C LYS A 202 -19.59 -41.99 -44.94
N PRO A 203 -20.49 -42.88 -44.47
CA PRO A 203 -20.35 -44.31 -44.73
C PRO A 203 -20.41 -44.53 -46.26
N GLY A 204 -19.26 -44.87 -46.85
CA GLY A 204 -19.10 -45.09 -48.27
C GLY A 204 -17.91 -44.40 -48.97
N THR A 205 -17.22 -43.49 -48.30
CA THR A 205 -15.99 -42.87 -48.85
C THR A 205 -14.75 -43.23 -48.02
N LEU A 206 -14.34 -44.47 -48.07
CA LEU A 206 -13.21 -45.06 -47.37
C LEU A 206 -11.80 -44.66 -47.89
N ALA A 207 -11.69 -43.64 -48.77
CA ALA A 207 -10.45 -43.34 -49.46
C ALA A 207 -9.59 -42.24 -48.86
N ARG A 208 -10.01 -41.55 -47.80
CA ARG A 208 -9.21 -40.44 -47.24
C ARG A 208 -8.74 -40.73 -45.82
N ARG A 209 -7.56 -41.34 -45.74
CA ARG A 209 -6.86 -41.54 -44.47
C ARG A 209 -6.41 -40.19 -43.92
N LEU A 210 -6.57 -40.01 -42.61
CA LEU A 210 -6.09 -38.81 -41.89
C LEU A 210 -4.56 -38.94 -41.73
N ASP A 211 -3.82 -37.89 -42.05
CA ASP A 211 -2.35 -37.91 -41.94
C ASP A 211 -1.95 -37.82 -40.46
N ILE A 212 -1.31 -38.89 -39.97
CA ILE A 212 -0.83 -39.03 -38.58
C ILE A 212 0.37 -38.11 -38.33
N ALA A 213 1.10 -37.67 -39.35
CA ALA A 213 2.29 -36.86 -39.22
C ALA A 213 1.98 -35.41 -38.78
N GLU A 214 0.82 -34.87 -39.16
CA GLU A 214 0.40 -33.52 -38.78
C GLU A 214 -0.37 -33.45 -37.45
N ALA A 215 -0.67 -34.62 -36.83
CA ALA A 215 -1.42 -34.63 -35.57
C ALA A 215 -0.48 -34.41 -34.37
N PRO A 216 -0.85 -33.57 -33.39
CA PRO A 216 -0.18 -33.45 -32.10
C PRO A 216 -0.01 -34.83 -31.45
N SER A 217 1.06 -35.01 -30.65
CA SER A 217 1.42 -36.31 -30.04
C SER A 217 0.28 -36.96 -29.27
N GLU A 218 -0.54 -36.11 -28.59
CA GLU A 218 -1.70 -36.51 -27.77
C GLU A 218 -2.88 -37.04 -28.59
N LEU A 219 -2.97 -36.67 -29.86
CA LEU A 219 -4.06 -37.07 -30.77
C LEU A 219 -3.67 -38.25 -31.70
N ARG A 220 -2.42 -38.63 -31.76
CA ARG A 220 -1.96 -39.77 -32.61
C ARG A 220 -2.70 -41.07 -32.32
N PRO A 221 -2.97 -41.45 -31.04
CA PRO A 221 -3.72 -42.67 -30.76
C PRO A 221 -5.17 -42.61 -31.29
N LEU A 222 -5.77 -41.44 -31.22
CA LEU A 222 -7.15 -41.24 -31.68
C LEU A 222 -7.25 -41.27 -33.22
N VAL A 223 -6.29 -40.63 -33.91
CA VAL A 223 -6.21 -40.66 -35.38
C VAL A 223 -5.86 -42.07 -35.89
N ALA A 224 -5.01 -42.83 -35.18
CA ALA A 224 -4.73 -44.19 -35.49
C ALA A 224 -5.96 -45.11 -35.36
N GLY A 225 -6.78 -44.90 -34.29
CA GLY A 225 -8.01 -45.66 -34.11
C GLY A 225 -9.11 -45.32 -35.12
N LEU A 226 -9.11 -44.09 -35.69
CA LEU A 226 -10.05 -43.68 -36.76
C LEU A 226 -9.65 -44.19 -38.14
N ASN A 227 -8.36 -44.55 -38.34
CA ASN A 227 -7.84 -45.11 -39.58
C ASN A 227 -7.84 -46.62 -39.61
N ALA A 228 -8.15 -47.31 -38.47
CA ALA A 228 -8.28 -48.75 -38.33
C ALA A 228 -9.67 -49.21 -38.74
#